data_7c1a429b35bd644a78f5233b252f660f
#
_entry.id   7c1a429b35bd644a78f5233b252f660f
#
_cell.length_a   1.000
_cell.length_b   1.000
_cell.length_c   1.000
_cell.angle_alpha   90.00
_cell.angle_beta   90.00
_cell.angle_gamma   90.00
#
_symmetry.space_group_name_H-M   'P 1'
#
loop_
_entity.id
_entity.type
_entity.pdbx_description
1 polymer ?
#
loop_
_entity_poly.entity_id
_entity_poly.type
_entity_poly.pdbx_seq_one_letter_code
_entity_poly.pdbx_strand_id
1 'polypeptide(L)'
;MTALTRVAAIYRYSLPMEAGVVLRNQRLKTRDGLLIHLQQDGQQGWGEIAPLPEFSQETLDQAQQATLAWVQAWVAGELPAQSEWPSVAFGTSCALAEMTGQLPTQADYRKAPLCTGDPDELFDLLAALPGEKVAKVKVGLYEAVRDGMVVNVLLEALPDLKLRLDANRSWSRAKADGFAKYVNPAWRDRIAFLEEPCKTRDESREFAQATGIAIAWDESVREADFVVQAEPGVAAIVIKPTLVGSLARCRELVMQAHQAGLAAVISSSIESSLGLTQLARVAHWLTPQTVPGLDTLNLMQAQLIRSWPESTLPLLGTDTLECVWRS
;
A
#
# COMPACT_ATOMS: atom_id res chain seq x y z
N MET A 1 -13.09 12.15 40.48
CA MET A 1 -12.79 11.90 39.07
C MET A 1 -12.46 10.43 38.96
N THR A 2 -13.36 9.61 38.41
CA THR A 2 -13.08 8.19 38.08
C THR A 2 -11.93 8.19 37.09
N ALA A 3 -10.84 7.47 37.40
CA ALA A 3 -9.74 7.30 36.49
C ALA A 3 -10.27 6.67 35.19
N LEU A 4 -9.95 7.27 34.05
CA LEU A 4 -10.28 6.75 32.73
C LEU A 4 -9.63 5.38 32.60
N THR A 5 -10.42 4.33 32.48
CA THR A 5 -9.89 2.96 32.41
C THR A 5 -9.52 2.66 30.97
N ARG A 6 -8.21 2.56 30.71
CA ARG A 6 -7.67 2.11 29.42
C ARG A 6 -7.39 0.61 29.48
N VAL A 7 -7.89 -0.09 28.49
CA VAL A 7 -7.71 -1.54 28.31
C VAL A 7 -7.15 -1.78 26.92
N ALA A 8 -6.21 -2.72 26.81
CA ALA A 8 -5.64 -3.06 25.53
C ALA A 8 -5.29 -4.53 25.41
N ALA A 9 -5.19 -5.00 24.18
CA ALA A 9 -4.70 -6.33 23.85
C ALA A 9 -3.83 -6.29 22.59
N ILE A 10 -2.87 -7.20 22.52
CA ILE A 10 -2.03 -7.44 21.36
C ILE A 10 -2.22 -8.90 20.94
N TYR A 11 -2.54 -9.10 19.67
CA TYR A 11 -2.67 -10.42 19.06
C TYR A 11 -1.63 -10.60 17.98
N ARG A 12 -1.09 -11.80 17.85
CA ARG A 12 -0.22 -12.19 16.75
C ARG A 12 -0.98 -13.07 15.78
N TYR A 13 -0.82 -12.83 14.50
CA TYR A 13 -1.43 -13.63 13.44
C TYR A 13 -0.37 -14.13 12.47
N SER A 14 -0.71 -15.25 11.83
CA SER A 14 0.03 -15.84 10.72
C SER A 14 -0.99 -16.35 9.72
N LEU A 15 -1.17 -15.65 8.60
CA LEU A 15 -2.12 -16.02 7.57
C LEU A 15 -1.43 -16.78 6.45
N PRO A 16 -1.94 -17.94 6.04
CA PRO A 16 -1.44 -18.61 4.85
C PRO A 16 -1.58 -17.73 3.62
N MET A 17 -0.56 -17.71 2.79
CA MET A 17 -0.58 -17.01 1.50
C MET A 17 -0.80 -17.99 0.35
N GLU A 18 -1.34 -17.46 -0.75
CA GLU A 18 -1.47 -18.19 -1.99
C GLU A 18 -0.09 -18.65 -2.52
N ALA A 19 -0.09 -19.76 -3.20
CA ALA A 19 1.13 -20.31 -3.77
C ALA A 19 1.72 -19.36 -4.82
N GLY A 20 3.03 -19.11 -4.73
CA GLY A 20 3.73 -18.33 -5.75
C GLY A 20 3.90 -16.85 -5.42
N VAL A 21 3.44 -16.37 -4.26
CA VAL A 21 3.74 -14.99 -3.84
C VAL A 21 5.22 -14.84 -3.55
N VAL A 22 5.90 -14.06 -4.38
CA VAL A 22 7.33 -13.74 -4.26
C VAL A 22 7.50 -12.26 -4.11
N LEU A 23 8.15 -11.86 -3.01
CA LEU A 23 8.59 -10.48 -2.77
C LEU A 23 10.09 -10.39 -3.01
N ARG A 24 10.48 -9.63 -4.03
CA ARG A 24 11.88 -9.57 -4.46
C ARG A 24 12.42 -10.98 -4.71
N ASN A 25 13.24 -11.50 -3.81
CA ASN A 25 13.87 -12.81 -3.94
C ASN A 25 13.35 -13.85 -2.92
N GLN A 26 12.38 -13.46 -2.08
CA GLN A 26 11.86 -14.32 -1.01
C GLN A 26 10.43 -14.77 -1.34
N ARG A 27 10.21 -16.09 -1.29
CA ARG A 27 8.86 -16.65 -1.35
C ARG A 27 8.18 -16.50 -0.01
N LEU A 28 7.05 -15.80 0.00
CA LEU A 28 6.27 -15.58 1.20
C LEU A 28 5.20 -16.68 1.34
N LYS A 29 5.36 -17.54 2.36
CA LYS A 29 4.40 -18.62 2.64
C LYS A 29 3.29 -18.19 3.57
N THR A 30 3.58 -17.28 4.48
CA THR A 30 2.65 -16.71 5.44
C THR A 30 2.80 -15.19 5.49
N ARG A 31 1.72 -14.51 5.79
CA ARG A 31 1.74 -13.11 6.15
C ARG A 31 1.59 -13.01 7.64
N ASP A 32 2.61 -12.56 8.31
CA ASP A 32 2.67 -12.46 9.76
C ASP A 32 2.58 -11.00 10.21
N GLY A 33 1.91 -10.77 11.32
CA GLY A 33 1.76 -9.43 11.87
C GLY A 33 1.12 -9.43 13.25
N LEU A 34 0.85 -8.23 13.74
CA LEU A 34 0.20 -7.98 15.03
C LEU A 34 -1.08 -7.18 14.80
N LEU A 35 -2.07 -7.44 15.67
CA LEU A 35 -3.22 -6.57 15.84
C LEU A 35 -3.18 -5.97 17.24
N ILE A 36 -3.40 -4.66 17.32
CA ILE A 36 -3.58 -3.97 18.60
C ILE A 36 -5.05 -3.56 18.72
N HIS A 37 -5.62 -3.79 19.88
CA HIS A 37 -6.98 -3.40 20.22
C HIS A 37 -6.94 -2.50 21.44
N LEU A 38 -7.42 -1.28 21.31
CA LEU A 38 -7.48 -0.28 22.38
C LEU A 38 -8.93 -0.02 22.75
N GLN A 39 -9.20 0.11 24.05
CA GLN A 39 -10.51 0.47 24.58
C GLN A 39 -10.36 1.53 25.66
N GLN A 40 -11.22 2.53 25.62
CA GLN A 40 -11.33 3.55 26.66
C GLN A 40 -12.75 4.12 26.66
N ASP A 41 -13.41 4.12 27.83
CA ASP A 41 -14.73 4.73 28.04
C ASP A 41 -15.81 4.25 27.05
N GLY A 42 -15.82 2.95 26.75
CA GLY A 42 -16.76 2.35 25.80
C GLY A 42 -16.42 2.57 24.33
N GLN A 43 -15.37 3.32 24.03
CA GLN A 43 -14.83 3.50 22.69
C GLN A 43 -13.73 2.47 22.43
N GLN A 44 -13.59 2.03 21.19
CA GLN A 44 -12.58 1.06 20.81
C GLN A 44 -11.95 1.39 19.46
N GLY A 45 -10.72 0.94 19.26
CA GLY A 45 -10.01 1.07 18.01
C GLY A 45 -9.06 -0.09 17.77
N TRP A 46 -8.92 -0.44 16.52
CA TRP A 46 -8.00 -1.46 16.04
C TRP A 46 -6.86 -0.86 15.24
N GLY A 47 -5.72 -1.51 15.28
CA GLY A 47 -4.61 -1.23 14.38
C GLY A 47 -3.90 -2.50 13.98
N GLU A 48 -3.35 -2.52 12.78
CA GLU A 48 -2.52 -3.60 12.29
C GLU A 48 -1.07 -3.15 12.19
N ILE A 49 -0.18 -3.97 12.71
CA ILE A 49 1.28 -3.75 12.71
C ILE A 49 1.90 -4.93 11.99
N ALA A 50 2.22 -4.73 10.72
CA ALA A 50 2.63 -5.80 9.84
C ALA A 50 3.85 -5.41 9.00
N PRO A 51 5.05 -5.36 9.58
CA PRO A 51 6.25 -5.10 8.79
C PRO A 51 6.32 -6.11 7.64
N LEU A 52 6.69 -5.60 6.46
CA LEU A 52 6.77 -6.43 5.26
C LEU A 52 8.21 -6.91 5.07
N PRO A 53 8.48 -8.23 5.09
CA PRO A 53 9.81 -8.75 4.84
C PRO A 53 10.39 -8.21 3.54
N GLU A 54 11.68 -7.94 3.49
CA GLU A 54 12.43 -7.36 2.37
C GLU A 54 12.17 -5.87 2.10
N PHE A 55 11.13 -5.26 2.72
CA PHE A 55 10.75 -3.85 2.52
C PHE A 55 10.82 -3.03 3.79
N SER A 56 10.34 -3.56 4.91
CA SER A 56 10.43 -2.89 6.21
C SER A 56 11.84 -2.95 6.76
N GLN A 57 12.22 -1.92 7.51
CA GLN A 57 13.50 -1.87 8.24
C GLN A 57 13.48 -2.78 9.46
N GLU A 58 12.34 -2.82 10.15
CA GLU A 58 12.10 -3.59 11.35
C GLU A 58 11.66 -5.02 11.04
N THR A 59 12.04 -5.93 11.91
CA THR A 59 11.49 -7.29 11.96
C THR A 59 10.17 -7.31 12.73
N LEU A 60 9.40 -8.39 12.60
CA LEU A 60 8.17 -8.57 13.39
C LEU A 60 8.46 -8.59 14.91
N ASP A 61 9.57 -9.19 15.32
CA ASP A 61 9.93 -9.26 16.74
C ASP A 61 10.30 -7.87 17.29
N GLN A 62 11.02 -7.05 16.54
CA GLN A 62 11.28 -5.66 16.90
C GLN A 62 9.99 -4.84 16.98
N ALA A 63 9.09 -5.03 16.02
CA ALA A 63 7.78 -4.39 16.03
C ALA A 63 6.95 -4.83 17.24
N GLN A 64 6.99 -6.10 17.62
CA GLN A 64 6.27 -6.63 18.78
C GLN A 64 6.79 -6.01 20.08
N GLN A 65 8.10 -5.92 20.26
CA GLN A 65 8.71 -5.29 21.44
C GLN A 65 8.33 -3.80 21.55
N ALA A 66 8.40 -3.07 20.45
CA ALA A 66 8.01 -1.66 20.42
C ALA A 66 6.51 -1.46 20.68
N THR A 67 5.67 -2.32 20.14
CA THR A 67 4.22 -2.30 20.36
C THR A 67 3.87 -2.58 21.81
N LEU A 68 4.53 -3.57 22.42
CA LEU A 68 4.31 -3.91 23.82
C LEU A 68 4.66 -2.73 24.74
N ALA A 69 5.82 -2.12 24.55
CA ALA A 69 6.25 -0.94 25.32
C ALA A 69 5.27 0.23 25.16
N TRP A 70 4.84 0.49 23.95
CA TRP A 70 3.87 1.55 23.63
C TRP A 70 2.53 1.32 24.33
N VAL A 71 1.99 0.10 24.23
CA VAL A 71 0.67 -0.25 24.80
C VAL A 71 0.71 -0.21 26.34
N GLN A 72 1.79 -0.69 26.96
CA GLN A 72 1.95 -0.66 28.43
C GLN A 72 1.97 0.78 28.95
N ALA A 73 2.70 1.69 28.29
CA ALA A 73 2.71 3.11 28.64
C ALA A 73 1.31 3.74 28.45
N TRP A 74 0.63 3.41 27.36
CA TRP A 74 -0.72 3.92 27.09
C TRP A 74 -1.73 3.46 28.17
N VAL A 75 -1.71 2.18 28.54
CA VAL A 75 -2.58 1.64 29.62
C VAL A 75 -2.25 2.28 30.96
N ALA A 76 -0.98 2.61 31.23
CA ALA A 76 -0.57 3.32 32.43
C ALA A 76 -1.05 4.80 32.49
N GLY A 77 -1.71 5.28 31.43
CA GLY A 77 -2.26 6.64 31.38
C GLY A 77 -1.38 7.65 30.65
N GLU A 78 -0.25 7.22 30.11
CA GLU A 78 0.63 8.09 29.34
C GLU A 78 0.08 8.33 27.91
N LEU A 79 0.60 9.32 27.22
CA LEU A 79 0.49 9.49 25.79
C LEU A 79 1.85 9.13 25.19
N PRO A 80 2.06 7.88 24.75
CA PRO A 80 3.37 7.45 24.30
C PRO A 80 3.80 8.21 23.06
N ALA A 81 5.11 8.46 22.94
CA ALA A 81 5.69 9.00 21.73
C ALA A 81 5.48 8.04 20.56
N GLN A 82 5.45 8.59 19.36
CA GLN A 82 5.37 7.83 18.13
C GLN A 82 6.60 6.92 17.99
N SER A 83 6.39 5.67 17.62
CA SER A 83 7.47 4.73 17.37
C SER A 83 8.35 5.17 16.20
N GLU A 84 9.64 4.88 16.28
CA GLU A 84 10.57 5.02 15.16
C GLU A 84 10.32 3.99 14.05
N TRP A 85 9.70 2.85 14.37
CA TRP A 85 9.36 1.81 13.41
C TRP A 85 8.07 2.18 12.65
N PRO A 86 8.12 2.32 11.31
CA PRO A 86 6.99 2.78 10.54
C PRO A 86 5.71 1.95 10.71
N SER A 87 5.82 0.61 10.73
CA SER A 87 4.65 -0.26 10.90
C SER A 87 3.98 -0.07 12.27
N VAL A 88 4.77 0.10 13.32
CA VAL A 88 4.27 0.35 14.67
C VAL A 88 3.63 1.73 14.77
N ALA A 89 4.28 2.75 14.23
CA ALA A 89 3.73 4.11 14.17
C ALA A 89 2.40 4.15 13.42
N PHE A 90 2.30 3.44 12.29
CA PHE A 90 1.05 3.36 11.53
C PHE A 90 -0.06 2.65 12.31
N GLY A 91 0.19 1.43 12.79
CA GLY A 91 -0.82 0.63 13.49
C GLY A 91 -1.32 1.28 14.78
N THR A 92 -0.43 1.83 15.60
CA THR A 92 -0.83 2.53 16.85
C THR A 92 -1.60 3.80 16.57
N SER A 93 -1.22 4.59 15.57
CA SER A 93 -1.96 5.78 15.17
C SER A 93 -3.34 5.46 14.59
N CYS A 94 -3.48 4.37 13.85
CA CYS A 94 -4.78 3.88 13.36
C CYS A 94 -5.70 3.49 14.52
N ALA A 95 -5.18 2.73 15.48
CA ALA A 95 -5.96 2.30 16.65
C ALA A 95 -6.47 3.50 17.45
N LEU A 96 -5.63 4.49 17.71
CA LEU A 96 -6.02 5.73 18.38
C LEU A 96 -7.05 6.54 17.56
N ALA A 97 -6.79 6.74 16.27
CA ALA A 97 -7.67 7.52 15.41
C ALA A 97 -9.04 6.86 15.25
N GLU A 98 -9.09 5.54 15.18
CA GLU A 98 -10.34 4.80 15.13
C GLU A 98 -11.11 4.89 16.46
N MET A 99 -10.43 4.70 17.58
CA MET A 99 -11.02 4.79 18.91
C MET A 99 -11.58 6.19 19.20
N THR A 100 -10.90 7.24 18.76
CA THR A 100 -11.32 8.64 18.99
C THR A 100 -12.22 9.20 17.89
N GLY A 101 -12.58 8.41 16.89
CA GLY A 101 -13.42 8.82 15.77
C GLY A 101 -12.73 9.78 14.79
N GLN A 102 -11.41 9.91 14.83
CA GLN A 102 -10.64 10.76 13.90
C GLN A 102 -10.45 10.10 12.53
N LEU A 103 -10.43 8.76 12.47
CA LEU A 103 -10.44 8.04 11.20
C LEU A 103 -11.89 7.90 10.74
N PRO A 104 -12.27 8.47 9.59
CA PRO A 104 -13.62 8.35 9.06
C PRO A 104 -14.04 6.89 8.85
N THR A 105 -15.33 6.60 9.02
CA THR A 105 -15.88 5.26 8.80
C THR A 105 -16.16 4.96 7.33
N GLN A 106 -16.33 6.00 6.52
CA GLN A 106 -16.48 5.87 5.07
C GLN A 106 -15.18 5.38 4.43
N ALA A 107 -15.31 4.52 3.43
CA ALA A 107 -14.16 3.89 2.78
C ALA A 107 -14.28 3.95 1.26
N ASP A 108 -13.14 4.00 0.61
CA ASP A 108 -13.02 3.84 -0.83
C ASP A 108 -12.57 2.40 -1.13
N TYR A 109 -13.54 1.55 -1.43
CA TYR A 109 -13.29 0.14 -1.77
C TYR A 109 -12.94 -0.07 -3.25
N ARG A 110 -12.85 1.01 -4.03
CA ARG A 110 -12.26 0.91 -5.36
C ARG A 110 -10.83 0.42 -5.24
N LYS A 111 -10.40 -0.31 -6.22
CA LYS A 111 -9.03 -0.80 -6.31
C LYS A 111 -8.59 -0.86 -7.75
N ALA A 112 -7.35 -0.49 -8.03
CA ALA A 112 -6.73 -0.77 -9.30
C ALA A 112 -6.38 -2.27 -9.34
N PRO A 113 -7.00 -3.08 -10.20
CA PRO A 113 -6.67 -4.51 -10.27
C PRO A 113 -5.19 -4.71 -10.54
N LEU A 114 -4.59 -5.66 -9.81
CA LEU A 114 -3.23 -6.13 -10.08
C LEU A 114 -3.28 -7.18 -11.18
N CYS A 115 -2.91 -6.78 -12.38
CA CYS A 115 -2.96 -7.63 -13.57
C CYS A 115 -1.76 -8.58 -13.62
N THR A 116 -2.04 -9.87 -13.67
CA THR A 116 -1.09 -10.95 -13.83
C THR A 116 -1.62 -11.94 -14.87
N GLY A 117 -0.73 -12.64 -15.58
CA GLY A 117 -1.13 -13.65 -16.56
C GLY A 117 -1.27 -13.11 -17.98
N ASP A 118 -2.12 -13.78 -18.78
CA ASP A 118 -2.33 -13.44 -20.18
C ASP A 118 -3.23 -12.18 -20.29
N PRO A 119 -2.82 -11.15 -21.04
CA PRO A 119 -3.65 -9.96 -21.26
C PRO A 119 -5.04 -10.26 -21.78
N ASP A 120 -5.19 -11.26 -22.64
CA ASP A 120 -6.47 -11.60 -23.23
C ASP A 120 -7.52 -12.08 -22.20
N GLU A 121 -7.05 -12.67 -21.10
CA GLU A 121 -7.91 -13.10 -19.99
C GLU A 121 -8.39 -11.94 -19.11
N LEU A 122 -7.78 -10.77 -19.24
CA LEU A 122 -8.06 -9.59 -18.42
C LEU A 122 -9.08 -8.64 -19.06
N PHE A 123 -9.35 -8.76 -20.36
CA PHE A 123 -10.16 -7.77 -21.08
C PHE A 123 -11.56 -7.59 -20.50
N ASP A 124 -12.27 -8.68 -20.24
CA ASP A 124 -13.63 -8.62 -19.70
C ASP A 124 -13.65 -8.02 -18.28
N LEU A 125 -12.72 -8.41 -17.45
CA LEU A 125 -12.58 -7.89 -16.08
C LEU A 125 -12.31 -6.38 -16.10
N LEU A 126 -11.36 -5.94 -16.92
CA LEU A 126 -10.99 -4.54 -17.01
C LEU A 126 -12.06 -3.68 -17.69
N ALA A 127 -12.75 -4.23 -18.70
CA ALA A 127 -13.87 -3.56 -19.35
C ALA A 127 -15.05 -3.35 -18.40
N ALA A 128 -15.26 -4.25 -17.44
CA ALA A 128 -16.34 -4.19 -16.46
C ALA A 128 -16.06 -3.26 -15.28
N LEU A 129 -14.85 -2.70 -15.14
CA LEU A 129 -14.52 -1.80 -14.04
C LEU A 129 -15.47 -0.59 -14.00
N PRO A 130 -16.03 -0.24 -12.85
CA PRO A 130 -16.88 0.93 -12.70
C PRO A 130 -16.07 2.22 -12.68
N GLY A 131 -16.63 3.30 -13.21
CA GLY A 131 -16.02 4.64 -13.17
C GLY A 131 -14.72 4.74 -13.96
N GLU A 132 -13.71 5.38 -13.40
CA GLU A 132 -12.39 5.48 -14.00
C GLU A 132 -11.70 4.11 -14.02
N LYS A 133 -11.32 3.68 -15.23
CA LYS A 133 -10.67 2.38 -15.43
C LYS A 133 -9.17 2.51 -15.26
N VAL A 134 -8.68 2.05 -14.13
CA VAL A 134 -7.26 2.04 -13.77
C VAL A 134 -6.85 0.63 -13.38
N ALA A 135 -5.74 0.14 -13.94
CA ALA A 135 -5.18 -1.16 -13.60
C ALA A 135 -3.67 -1.05 -13.36
N LYS A 136 -3.12 -1.93 -12.55
CA LYS A 136 -1.69 -2.01 -12.28
C LYS A 136 -1.09 -3.24 -12.95
N VAL A 137 0.02 -3.06 -13.67
CA VAL A 137 0.79 -4.13 -14.31
C VAL A 137 2.21 -4.10 -13.78
N LYS A 138 2.68 -5.25 -13.31
CA LYS A 138 4.08 -5.40 -12.93
C LYS A 138 4.93 -5.62 -14.18
N VAL A 139 5.97 -4.82 -14.34
CA VAL A 139 6.93 -4.90 -15.43
C VAL A 139 8.34 -5.17 -14.89
N GLY A 140 9.27 -5.51 -15.76
CA GLY A 140 10.65 -5.78 -15.35
C GLY A 140 10.93 -7.21 -14.91
N LEU A 141 9.93 -8.09 -14.89
CA LEU A 141 10.09 -9.53 -14.63
C LEU A 141 10.54 -10.29 -15.87
N TYR A 142 10.20 -9.77 -17.03
CA TYR A 142 10.47 -10.37 -18.34
C TYR A 142 11.29 -9.42 -19.22
N GLU A 143 11.45 -9.77 -20.48
CA GLU A 143 12.11 -8.90 -21.43
C GLU A 143 11.31 -7.62 -21.70
N ALA A 144 12.01 -6.51 -21.88
CA ALA A 144 11.41 -5.20 -22.11
C ALA A 144 10.45 -5.16 -23.32
N VAL A 145 10.74 -5.95 -24.35
CA VAL A 145 9.88 -6.14 -25.53
C VAL A 145 8.52 -6.68 -25.14
N ARG A 146 8.51 -7.75 -24.34
CA ARG A 146 7.28 -8.40 -23.86
C ARG A 146 6.46 -7.46 -23.02
N ASP A 147 7.07 -6.76 -22.08
CA ASP A 147 6.38 -5.80 -21.22
C ASP A 147 5.74 -4.68 -22.03
N GLY A 148 6.45 -4.14 -23.02
CA GLY A 148 5.92 -3.12 -23.94
C GLY A 148 4.77 -3.64 -24.79
N MET A 149 4.84 -4.87 -25.26
CA MET A 149 3.77 -5.50 -26.04
C MET A 149 2.51 -5.72 -25.19
N VAL A 150 2.65 -6.16 -23.94
CA VAL A 150 1.53 -6.33 -23.00
C VAL A 150 0.82 -4.99 -22.78
N VAL A 151 1.58 -3.93 -22.55
CA VAL A 151 1.03 -2.57 -22.41
C VAL A 151 0.25 -2.15 -23.65
N ASN A 152 0.82 -2.36 -24.83
CA ASN A 152 0.14 -2.04 -26.10
C ASN A 152 -1.16 -2.82 -26.27
N VAL A 153 -1.16 -4.12 -26.03
CA VAL A 153 -2.34 -4.98 -26.17
C VAL A 153 -3.47 -4.50 -25.26
N LEU A 154 -3.18 -4.21 -24.00
CA LEU A 154 -4.17 -3.71 -23.04
C LEU A 154 -4.72 -2.34 -23.43
N LEU A 155 -3.87 -1.41 -23.82
CA LEU A 155 -4.27 -0.05 -24.18
C LEU A 155 -4.99 0.01 -25.53
N GLU A 156 -4.66 -0.85 -26.48
CA GLU A 156 -5.36 -0.97 -27.75
C GLU A 156 -6.78 -1.53 -27.56
N ALA A 157 -6.91 -2.62 -26.81
CA ALA A 157 -8.18 -3.28 -26.59
C ALA A 157 -9.16 -2.47 -25.74
N LEU A 158 -8.65 -1.64 -24.83
CA LEU A 158 -9.43 -0.89 -23.83
C LEU A 158 -9.13 0.61 -23.91
N PRO A 159 -9.83 1.37 -24.78
CA PRO A 159 -9.51 2.79 -25.01
C PRO A 159 -9.60 3.70 -23.79
N ASP A 160 -10.44 3.35 -22.81
CA ASP A 160 -10.66 4.14 -21.58
C ASP A 160 -9.73 3.73 -20.44
N LEU A 161 -8.89 2.70 -20.64
CA LEU A 161 -8.02 2.18 -19.62
C LEU A 161 -6.79 3.09 -19.42
N LYS A 162 -6.46 3.37 -18.17
CA LYS A 162 -5.18 3.92 -17.74
C LYS A 162 -4.38 2.86 -17.00
N LEU A 163 -3.09 2.78 -17.28
CA LEU A 163 -2.19 1.82 -16.64
C LEU A 163 -1.27 2.50 -15.64
N ARG A 164 -1.11 1.87 -14.51
CA ARG A 164 0.01 2.08 -13.59
C ARG A 164 0.96 0.91 -13.74
N LEU A 165 2.23 1.21 -13.97
CA LEU A 165 3.26 0.20 -14.16
C LEU A 165 4.22 0.22 -12.98
N ASP A 166 4.77 -0.93 -12.62
CA ASP A 166 5.70 -1.05 -11.50
C ASP A 166 6.89 -1.91 -11.92
N ALA A 167 8.05 -1.30 -11.99
CA ALA A 167 9.32 -1.93 -12.34
C ALA A 167 10.20 -2.24 -11.11
N ASN A 168 9.83 -1.77 -9.92
CA ASN A 168 10.57 -1.97 -8.66
C ASN A 168 12.08 -1.69 -8.79
N ARG A 169 12.46 -0.60 -9.43
CA ARG A 169 13.87 -0.20 -9.66
C ARG A 169 14.71 -1.26 -10.37
N SER A 170 14.09 -2.17 -11.14
CA SER A 170 14.80 -3.31 -11.72
C SER A 170 15.62 -2.99 -12.97
N TRP A 171 15.34 -1.87 -13.64
CA TRP A 171 15.94 -1.56 -14.92
C TRP A 171 17.20 -0.69 -14.83
N SER A 172 18.16 -0.99 -15.71
CA SER A 172 19.13 0.01 -16.14
C SER A 172 18.43 1.03 -17.04
N ARG A 173 19.02 2.19 -17.24
CA ARG A 173 18.48 3.19 -18.17
C ARG A 173 18.30 2.62 -19.58
N ALA A 174 19.27 1.87 -20.08
CA ALA A 174 19.17 1.24 -21.40
C ALA A 174 18.00 0.26 -21.51
N LYS A 175 17.71 -0.51 -20.45
CA LYS A 175 16.60 -1.44 -20.43
C LYS A 175 15.26 -0.70 -20.38
N ALA A 176 15.18 0.39 -19.61
CA ALA A 176 14.01 1.26 -19.56
C ALA A 176 13.73 1.91 -20.94
N ASP A 177 14.76 2.42 -21.60
CA ASP A 177 14.65 2.97 -22.96
C ASP A 177 14.22 1.90 -23.96
N GLY A 178 14.71 0.67 -23.79
CA GLY A 178 14.27 -0.50 -24.57
C GLY A 178 12.77 -0.76 -24.43
N PHE A 179 12.25 -0.76 -23.20
CA PHE A 179 10.82 -0.86 -22.93
C PHE A 179 10.02 0.24 -23.66
N ALA A 180 10.45 1.50 -23.52
CA ALA A 180 9.76 2.64 -24.11
C ALA A 180 9.67 2.55 -25.64
N LYS A 181 10.64 1.94 -26.32
CA LYS A 181 10.62 1.74 -27.78
C LYS A 181 9.46 0.86 -28.25
N TYR A 182 9.02 -0.08 -27.41
CA TYR A 182 7.93 -1.01 -27.73
C TYR A 182 6.56 -0.51 -27.29
N VAL A 183 6.49 0.59 -26.55
CA VAL A 183 5.23 1.25 -26.22
C VAL A 183 4.85 2.22 -27.31
N ASN A 184 3.66 2.06 -27.89
CA ASN A 184 3.17 2.97 -28.91
C ASN A 184 3.15 4.42 -28.36
N PRO A 185 3.85 5.35 -29.01
CA PRO A 185 3.91 6.75 -28.56
C PRO A 185 2.52 7.40 -28.41
N ALA A 186 1.54 7.01 -29.21
CA ALA A 186 0.18 7.55 -29.14
C ALA A 186 -0.57 7.17 -27.84
N TRP A 187 -0.10 6.18 -27.11
CA TRP A 187 -0.75 5.69 -25.87
C TRP A 187 0.03 5.97 -24.59
N ARG A 188 1.18 6.61 -24.69
CA ARG A 188 2.03 6.89 -23.54
C ARG A 188 1.37 7.79 -22.49
N ASP A 189 0.48 8.66 -22.92
CA ASP A 189 -0.32 9.54 -22.05
C ASP A 189 -1.36 8.77 -21.22
N ARG A 190 -1.70 7.54 -21.62
CA ARG A 190 -2.56 6.62 -20.85
C ARG A 190 -1.80 5.71 -19.90
N ILE A 191 -0.50 5.78 -19.87
CA ILE A 191 0.30 5.30 -18.76
C ILE A 191 0.25 6.42 -17.71
N ALA A 192 -0.58 6.22 -16.68
CA ALA A 192 -0.75 7.21 -15.62
C ALA A 192 0.59 7.52 -14.96
N PHE A 193 1.36 6.47 -14.70
CA PHE A 193 2.77 6.54 -14.28
C PHE A 193 3.44 5.15 -14.31
N LEU A 194 4.75 5.18 -14.32
CA LEU A 194 5.63 4.02 -14.12
C LEU A 194 6.38 4.25 -12.80
N GLU A 195 6.12 3.38 -11.81
CA GLU A 195 6.76 3.46 -10.49
C GLU A 195 8.24 3.12 -10.63
N GLU A 196 9.10 4.03 -10.25
CA GLU A 196 10.56 3.93 -10.16
C GLU A 196 11.19 2.91 -11.13
N PRO A 197 11.25 3.22 -12.43
CA PRO A 197 11.73 2.26 -13.43
C PRO A 197 13.19 1.90 -13.26
N CYS A 198 14.03 2.86 -12.92
CA CYS A 198 15.49 2.71 -12.92
C CYS A 198 16.07 2.57 -11.51
N LYS A 199 17.32 2.16 -11.43
CA LYS A 199 18.02 1.94 -10.17
C LYS A 199 18.26 3.20 -9.36
N THR A 200 18.38 4.35 -10.05
CA THR A 200 18.56 5.65 -9.42
C THR A 200 17.44 6.60 -9.77
N ARG A 201 17.21 7.60 -8.91
CA ARG A 201 16.22 8.66 -9.17
C ARG A 201 16.57 9.46 -10.42
N ASP A 202 17.84 9.77 -10.62
CA ASP A 202 18.27 10.55 -11.77
C ASP A 202 18.03 9.83 -13.09
N GLU A 203 18.35 8.53 -13.17
CA GLU A 203 18.04 7.72 -14.35
C GLU A 203 16.53 7.65 -14.63
N SER A 204 15.71 7.56 -13.58
CA SER A 204 14.24 7.57 -13.73
C SER A 204 13.73 8.93 -14.23
N ARG A 205 14.28 10.05 -13.73
CA ARG A 205 13.96 11.41 -14.21
C ARG A 205 14.32 11.59 -15.69
N GLU A 206 15.54 11.20 -16.04
CA GLU A 206 16.01 11.28 -17.42
C GLU A 206 15.16 10.41 -18.36
N PHE A 207 14.76 9.21 -17.92
CA PHE A 207 13.86 8.34 -18.66
C PHE A 207 12.51 9.04 -18.93
N ALA A 208 11.89 9.62 -17.90
CA ALA A 208 10.60 10.30 -18.04
C ALA A 208 10.68 11.47 -19.02
N GLN A 209 11.74 12.28 -18.92
CA GLN A 209 11.94 13.42 -19.80
C GLN A 209 12.21 13.00 -21.26
N ALA A 210 12.99 11.94 -21.46
CA ALA A 210 13.34 11.47 -22.79
C ALA A 210 12.19 10.74 -23.51
N THR A 211 11.33 10.05 -22.78
CA THR A 211 10.30 9.18 -23.36
C THR A 211 8.89 9.77 -23.33
N GLY A 212 8.64 10.77 -22.49
CA GLY A 212 7.31 11.30 -22.24
C GLY A 212 6.42 10.35 -21.43
N ILE A 213 6.95 9.24 -20.91
CA ILE A 213 6.24 8.34 -19.99
C ILE A 213 6.39 8.89 -18.58
N ALA A 214 5.28 9.26 -17.95
CA ALA A 214 5.27 9.78 -16.59
C ALA A 214 5.75 8.71 -15.58
N ILE A 215 6.46 9.15 -14.54
CA ILE A 215 6.92 8.29 -13.44
C ILE A 215 6.25 8.67 -12.12
N ALA A 216 6.33 7.76 -11.15
CA ALA A 216 5.96 7.99 -9.77
C ALA A 216 7.06 7.53 -8.82
N TRP A 217 7.14 8.18 -7.64
CA TRP A 217 8.02 7.76 -6.56
C TRP A 217 7.28 6.80 -5.62
N ASP A 218 7.89 5.68 -5.28
CA ASP A 218 7.43 4.69 -4.29
C ASP A 218 8.50 4.48 -3.21
N GLU A 219 9.55 3.73 -3.54
CA GLU A 219 10.63 3.47 -2.59
C GLU A 219 11.33 4.74 -2.13
N SER A 220 11.51 5.70 -3.03
CA SER A 220 12.13 7.00 -2.71
C SER A 220 11.38 7.79 -1.65
N VAL A 221 10.05 7.67 -1.58
CA VAL A 221 9.22 8.39 -0.60
C VAL A 221 9.64 8.09 0.85
N ARG A 222 10.25 6.94 1.08
CA ARG A 222 10.69 6.45 2.40
C ARG A 222 12.15 6.77 2.72
N GLU A 223 12.88 7.33 1.76
CA GLU A 223 14.29 7.70 1.95
C GLU A 223 14.39 9.03 2.71
N ALA A 224 15.37 9.14 3.60
CA ALA A 224 15.48 10.27 4.52
C ALA A 224 15.72 11.62 3.82
N ASP A 225 16.34 11.59 2.64
CA ASP A 225 16.63 12.77 1.82
C ASP A 225 15.53 13.13 0.82
N PHE A 226 14.42 12.38 0.81
CA PHE A 226 13.34 12.60 -0.13
C PHE A 226 12.52 13.85 0.21
N VAL A 227 12.31 14.68 -0.79
CA VAL A 227 11.46 15.87 -0.70
C VAL A 227 10.35 15.78 -1.74
N VAL A 228 9.11 15.94 -1.30
CA VAL A 228 7.96 16.02 -2.21
C VAL A 228 7.96 17.38 -2.87
N GLN A 229 8.13 17.39 -4.19
CA GLN A 229 8.15 18.62 -4.99
C GLN A 229 7.69 18.34 -6.42
N ALA A 230 7.25 19.38 -7.11
CA ALA A 230 6.95 19.29 -8.53
C ALA A 230 8.26 19.07 -9.31
N GLU A 231 8.25 18.04 -10.16
CA GLU A 231 9.39 17.70 -11.02
C GLU A 231 8.89 17.39 -12.44
N PRO A 232 9.60 17.78 -13.49
CA PRO A 232 9.24 17.40 -14.87
C PRO A 232 9.16 15.88 -15.03
N GLY A 233 8.05 15.38 -15.58
CA GLY A 233 7.85 13.97 -15.84
C GLY A 233 7.40 13.13 -14.62
N VAL A 234 7.32 13.70 -13.43
CA VAL A 234 6.80 13.04 -12.23
C VAL A 234 5.32 13.37 -12.07
N ALA A 235 4.47 12.34 -12.04
CA ALA A 235 3.02 12.50 -11.95
C ALA A 235 2.45 12.22 -10.55
N ALA A 236 3.11 11.38 -9.75
CA ALA A 236 2.55 10.89 -8.50
C ALA A 236 3.61 10.46 -7.49
N ILE A 237 3.17 10.33 -6.24
CA ILE A 237 3.85 9.55 -5.21
C ILE A 237 2.94 8.41 -4.76
N VAL A 238 3.52 7.27 -4.47
CA VAL A 238 2.84 6.10 -3.90
C VAL A 238 3.15 6.05 -2.41
N ILE A 239 2.10 6.05 -1.60
CA ILE A 239 2.21 6.03 -0.14
C ILE A 239 1.74 4.68 0.36
N LYS A 240 2.67 3.92 0.95
CA LYS A 240 2.42 2.64 1.63
C LYS A 240 2.52 2.87 3.13
N PRO A 241 1.40 3.11 3.84
CA PRO A 241 1.42 3.57 5.22
C PRO A 241 2.20 2.68 6.18
N THR A 242 2.09 1.36 6.05
CA THR A 242 2.89 0.42 6.86
C THR A 242 4.40 0.64 6.73
N LEU A 243 4.87 1.12 5.59
CA LEU A 243 6.28 1.37 5.31
C LEU A 243 6.68 2.84 5.53
N VAL A 244 5.72 3.73 5.60
CA VAL A 244 5.92 5.19 5.72
C VAL A 244 5.88 5.65 7.17
N GLY A 245 4.89 5.21 7.94
CA GLY A 245 4.71 5.61 9.33
C GLY A 245 3.29 6.00 9.71
N SER A 246 3.13 6.89 10.68
CA SER A 246 1.84 7.26 11.25
C SER A 246 0.85 7.84 10.24
N LEU A 247 -0.44 7.82 10.61
CA LEU A 247 -1.49 8.54 9.86
C LEU A 247 -1.16 10.00 9.64
N ALA A 248 -0.59 10.68 10.65
CA ALA A 248 -0.17 12.07 10.53
C ALA A 248 0.90 12.25 9.46
N ARG A 249 1.88 11.35 9.40
CA ARG A 249 2.92 11.37 8.35
C ARG A 249 2.34 11.09 6.97
N CYS A 250 1.44 10.14 6.86
CA CYS A 250 0.76 9.86 5.59
C CYS A 250 -0.04 11.06 5.11
N ARG A 251 -0.80 11.69 6.01
CA ARG A 251 -1.56 12.91 5.70
C ARG A 251 -0.66 14.05 5.25
N GLU A 252 0.47 14.26 5.91
CA GLU A 252 1.45 15.28 5.53
C GLU A 252 1.96 15.05 4.10
N LEU A 253 2.35 13.82 3.76
CA LEU A 253 2.81 13.48 2.41
C LEU A 253 1.73 13.70 1.35
N VAL A 254 0.48 13.35 1.63
CA VAL A 254 -0.64 13.62 0.72
C VAL A 254 -0.80 15.12 0.50
N MET A 255 -0.77 15.91 1.56
CA MET A 255 -0.88 17.37 1.46
C MET A 255 0.26 17.99 0.64
N GLN A 256 1.49 17.56 0.89
CA GLN A 256 2.67 18.02 0.13
C GLN A 256 2.57 17.64 -1.35
N ALA A 257 2.12 16.41 -1.66
CA ALA A 257 1.91 15.96 -3.03
C ALA A 257 0.87 16.83 -3.75
N HIS A 258 -0.28 17.05 -3.15
CA HIS A 258 -1.33 17.87 -3.74
C HIS A 258 -0.89 19.34 -3.93
N GLN A 259 -0.16 19.91 -2.99
CA GLN A 259 0.42 21.25 -3.13
C GLN A 259 1.43 21.34 -4.26
N ALA A 260 2.17 20.26 -4.52
CA ALA A 260 3.11 20.15 -5.64
C ALA A 260 2.44 19.80 -6.98
N GLY A 261 1.12 19.63 -7.02
CA GLY A 261 0.38 19.23 -8.22
C GLY A 261 0.56 17.75 -8.58
N LEU A 262 1.01 16.92 -7.64
CA LEU A 262 1.18 15.47 -7.81
C LEU A 262 -0.05 14.72 -7.31
N ALA A 263 -0.37 13.60 -7.96
CA ALA A 263 -1.30 12.64 -7.38
C ALA A 263 -0.64 11.91 -6.19
N ALA A 264 -1.45 11.57 -5.19
CA ALA A 264 -1.03 10.71 -4.09
C ALA A 264 -1.86 9.42 -4.13
N VAL A 265 -1.19 8.28 -4.17
CA VAL A 265 -1.83 6.97 -4.26
C VAL A 265 -1.61 6.25 -2.93
N ILE A 266 -2.68 6.00 -2.18
CA ILE A 266 -2.64 5.10 -1.02
C ILE A 266 -2.57 3.67 -1.53
N SER A 267 -1.55 2.93 -1.14
CA SER A 267 -1.31 1.57 -1.60
C SER A 267 -1.05 0.64 -0.42
N SER A 268 -1.39 -0.63 -0.60
CA SER A 268 -1.20 -1.67 0.43
C SER A 268 0.21 -2.23 0.42
N SER A 269 0.60 -2.75 1.59
CA SER A 269 1.80 -3.55 1.82
C SER A 269 1.42 -4.98 2.23
N ILE A 270 0.41 -5.53 1.57
CA ILE A 270 -0.15 -6.87 1.84
C ILE A 270 -0.66 -6.97 3.30
N GLU A 271 -1.42 -6.00 3.75
CA GLU A 271 -2.10 -6.05 5.04
C GLU A 271 -3.23 -7.07 5.02
N SER A 272 -3.64 -7.54 6.20
CA SER A 272 -4.88 -8.31 6.36
C SER A 272 -6.10 -7.47 5.99
N SER A 273 -7.27 -8.09 5.94
CA SER A 273 -8.52 -7.35 5.68
C SER A 273 -8.79 -6.25 6.70
N LEU A 274 -8.34 -6.37 7.94
CA LEU A 274 -8.46 -5.29 8.92
C LEU A 274 -7.68 -4.05 8.47
N GLY A 275 -6.39 -4.19 8.24
CA GLY A 275 -5.55 -3.07 7.79
C GLY A 275 -5.98 -2.55 6.42
N LEU A 276 -6.36 -3.45 5.53
CA LEU A 276 -6.81 -3.08 4.18
C LEU A 276 -8.10 -2.24 4.22
N THR A 277 -9.06 -2.57 5.09
CA THR A 277 -10.26 -1.74 5.29
C THR A 277 -9.94 -0.38 5.89
N GLN A 278 -8.94 -0.29 6.78
CA GLN A 278 -8.45 0.99 7.28
C GLN A 278 -7.78 1.82 6.18
N LEU A 279 -6.98 1.19 5.30
CA LEU A 279 -6.42 1.87 4.12
C LEU A 279 -7.49 2.39 3.18
N ALA A 280 -8.59 1.66 2.98
CA ALA A 280 -9.73 2.14 2.21
C ALA A 280 -10.38 3.39 2.83
N ARG A 281 -10.46 3.47 4.16
CA ARG A 281 -10.91 4.66 4.88
C ARG A 281 -9.94 5.83 4.72
N VAL A 282 -8.65 5.57 4.84
CA VAL A 282 -7.60 6.59 4.62
C VAL A 282 -7.66 7.13 3.19
N ALA A 283 -7.82 6.26 2.19
CA ALA A 283 -7.94 6.67 0.79
C ALA A 283 -9.18 7.54 0.54
N HIS A 284 -10.33 7.15 1.08
CA HIS A 284 -11.55 7.95 0.99
C HIS A 284 -11.38 9.34 1.62
N TRP A 285 -10.72 9.39 2.77
CA TRP A 285 -10.49 10.63 3.51
C TRP A 285 -9.48 11.55 2.85
N LEU A 286 -8.31 11.03 2.44
CA LEU A 286 -7.17 11.84 2.03
C LEU A 286 -7.02 11.97 0.52
N THR A 287 -7.44 10.97 -0.24
CA THR A 287 -7.22 10.88 -1.69
C THR A 287 -8.49 10.45 -2.46
N PRO A 288 -9.65 11.10 -2.24
CA PRO A 288 -10.93 10.64 -2.80
C PRO A 288 -10.97 10.69 -4.35
N GLN A 289 -10.10 11.47 -4.98
CA GLN A 289 -10.02 11.61 -6.44
C GLN A 289 -9.10 10.57 -7.10
N THR A 290 -8.44 9.74 -6.31
CA THR A 290 -7.45 8.77 -6.82
C THR A 290 -7.85 7.36 -6.44
N VAL A 291 -7.94 6.47 -7.41
CA VAL A 291 -8.20 5.04 -7.15
C VAL A 291 -7.05 4.46 -6.34
N PRO A 292 -7.30 3.89 -5.14
CA PRO A 292 -6.23 3.35 -4.32
C PRO A 292 -5.68 2.02 -4.85
N GLY A 293 -4.45 1.70 -4.48
CA GLY A 293 -3.77 0.45 -4.85
C GLY A 293 -3.95 -0.64 -3.78
N LEU A 294 -5.17 -1.20 -3.66
CA LEU A 294 -5.54 -2.10 -2.55
C LEU A 294 -5.84 -3.54 -2.98
N ASP A 295 -5.45 -3.95 -4.18
CA ASP A 295 -5.78 -5.28 -4.72
C ASP A 295 -4.80 -6.36 -4.28
N THR A 296 -4.70 -6.59 -2.96
CA THR A 296 -3.76 -7.57 -2.38
C THR A 296 -4.43 -8.62 -1.50
N LEU A 297 -5.73 -8.50 -1.22
CA LEU A 297 -6.41 -9.43 -0.31
C LEU A 297 -6.34 -10.89 -0.78
N ASN A 298 -6.52 -11.12 -2.08
CA ASN A 298 -6.51 -12.46 -2.68
C ASN A 298 -5.10 -13.11 -2.75
N LEU A 299 -4.07 -12.43 -2.27
CA LEU A 299 -2.76 -13.05 -2.01
C LEU A 299 -2.76 -13.88 -0.73
N MET A 300 -3.78 -13.72 0.12
CA MET A 300 -3.97 -14.47 1.37
C MET A 300 -5.17 -15.42 1.28
N GLN A 301 -5.23 -16.39 2.19
CA GLN A 301 -6.28 -17.40 2.21
C GLN A 301 -7.37 -17.13 3.26
N ALA A 302 -7.26 -16.06 4.04
CA ALA A 302 -8.24 -15.70 5.06
C ALA A 302 -8.26 -14.18 5.31
N GLN A 303 -9.33 -13.74 5.94
CA GLN A 303 -9.56 -12.39 6.43
C GLN A 303 -9.46 -12.33 7.96
N LEU A 304 -9.17 -11.15 8.52
CA LEU A 304 -9.09 -10.92 9.96
C LEU A 304 -10.06 -9.82 10.40
N ILE A 305 -10.85 -10.10 11.44
CA ILE A 305 -11.65 -9.16 12.23
C ILE A 305 -12.73 -8.42 11.43
N ARG A 306 -12.38 -7.86 10.28
CA ARG A 306 -13.29 -7.15 9.36
C ARG A 306 -13.22 -7.75 7.98
N SER A 307 -14.38 -7.97 7.38
CA SER A 307 -14.47 -8.44 6.01
C SER A 307 -14.27 -7.30 5.02
N TRP A 308 -13.56 -7.59 3.94
CA TRP A 308 -13.57 -6.78 2.75
C TRP A 308 -14.88 -7.04 1.99
N PRO A 309 -15.55 -6.00 1.45
CA PRO A 309 -16.77 -6.19 0.68
C PRO A 309 -16.57 -7.20 -0.46
N GLU A 310 -17.56 -8.06 -0.65
CA GLU A 310 -17.61 -9.08 -1.71
C GLU A 310 -16.56 -10.21 -1.60
N SER A 311 -15.67 -10.17 -0.61
CA SER A 311 -14.71 -11.27 -0.41
C SER A 311 -15.40 -12.49 0.19
N THR A 312 -15.09 -13.64 -0.38
CA THR A 312 -15.58 -14.97 0.09
C THR A 312 -14.56 -15.71 0.94
N LEU A 313 -13.41 -15.11 1.21
CA LEU A 313 -12.40 -15.71 2.07
C LEU A 313 -12.94 -15.83 3.52
N PRO A 314 -12.58 -16.90 4.23
CA PRO A 314 -13.04 -17.09 5.60
C PRO A 314 -12.57 -15.94 6.50
N LEU A 315 -13.46 -15.45 7.36
CA LEU A 315 -13.18 -14.39 8.32
C LEU A 315 -12.82 -14.99 9.68
N LEU A 316 -11.61 -14.70 10.14
CA LEU A 316 -11.08 -15.15 11.42
C LEU A 316 -11.27 -14.07 12.49
N GLY A 317 -11.70 -14.50 13.69
CA GLY A 317 -11.80 -13.64 14.86
C GLY A 317 -10.59 -13.76 15.79
N THR A 318 -10.61 -12.99 16.87
CA THR A 318 -9.52 -13.00 17.89
C THR A 318 -9.37 -14.32 18.63
N ASP A 319 -10.42 -15.15 18.67
CA ASP A 319 -10.41 -16.48 19.27
C ASP A 319 -9.47 -17.47 18.54
N THR A 320 -9.13 -17.18 17.30
CA THR A 320 -8.19 -17.98 16.50
C THR A 320 -6.74 -17.46 16.55
N LEU A 321 -6.50 -16.34 17.24
CA LEU A 321 -5.20 -15.68 17.28
C LEU A 321 -4.48 -15.89 18.61
N GLU A 322 -3.16 -15.86 18.55
CA GLU A 322 -2.33 -15.83 19.76
C GLU A 322 -2.47 -14.48 20.47
N CYS A 323 -2.95 -14.48 21.72
CA CYS A 323 -2.93 -13.29 22.56
C CYS A 323 -1.53 -13.12 23.17
N VAL A 324 -0.76 -12.17 22.65
CA VAL A 324 0.62 -11.88 23.10
C VAL A 324 0.60 -11.14 24.42
N TRP A 325 -0.34 -10.24 24.60
CA TRP A 325 -0.47 -9.44 25.81
C TRP A 325 -1.90 -8.88 25.95
N ARG A 326 -2.33 -8.73 27.20
CA ARG A 326 -3.59 -8.09 27.58
C ARG A 326 -3.44 -7.43 28.95
N SER A 327 -4.02 -6.22 29.12
CA SER A 327 -4.12 -5.52 30.39
C SER A 327 -5.20 -6.11 31.29
#